data_9b5fb9215848b1478e0440467f0a0a37
#
_entry.id   9b5fb9215848b1478e0440467f0a0a37
#
_cell.length_a   1.000
_cell.length_b   1.000
_cell.length_c   1.000
_cell.angle_alpha   90.00
_cell.angle_beta   90.00
_cell.angle_gamma   90.00
#
_symmetry.space_group_name_H-M   'P 1'
#
loop_
_entity.id
_entity.type
_entity.pdbx_description
1 polymer ?
#
loop_
_entity_poly.entity_id
_entity_poly.type
_entity_poly.pdbx_seq_one_letter_code
_entity_poly.pdbx_strand_id
1 'polypeptide(L)'
;MNRPSLRLAHPGQLPAPTPGDDSLAVLTGAIDALARLRTAYWLGDSAVHLHALTSLIAQAEQLLPQAVYHARDQELTWAQIGELLGTTAATAARRYRKKP
;
A
#
# COMPACT_ATOMS: atom_id res chain seq x y z
N MET A 1 -3.91 4.70 -24.62
CA MET A 1 -3.52 6.01 -24.20
C MET A 1 -2.15 6.05 -23.59
N ASN A 2 -1.35 6.96 -24.02
CA ASN A 2 -0.01 7.13 -23.52
C ASN A 2 -0.02 7.73 -22.11
N ARG A 3 0.95 7.34 -21.29
CA ARG A 3 1.08 7.86 -19.93
C ARG A 3 2.45 8.47 -19.69
N PRO A 4 2.81 9.46 -20.48
CA PRO A 4 4.14 10.04 -20.33
C PRO A 4 4.35 10.68 -18.97
N SER A 5 3.27 11.16 -18.33
CA SER A 5 3.40 11.79 -17.02
C SER A 5 3.94 10.84 -15.96
N LEU A 6 3.64 9.54 -16.07
CA LEU A 6 4.15 8.56 -15.12
C LEU A 6 5.66 8.37 -15.26
N ARG A 7 6.17 8.54 -16.49
CA ARG A 7 7.61 8.45 -16.73
C ARG A 7 8.34 9.70 -16.26
N LEU A 8 7.67 10.84 -16.35
CA LEU A 8 8.26 12.12 -15.97
C LEU A 8 8.21 12.35 -14.48
N ALA A 9 7.25 11.70 -13.78
CA ALA A 9 7.16 11.84 -12.34
C ALA A 9 8.34 11.15 -11.67
N HIS A 10 8.91 11.83 -10.72
CA HIS A 10 9.99 11.32 -9.91
C HIS A 10 9.42 10.78 -8.60
N PRO A 11 9.89 9.62 -8.10
CA PRO A 11 9.36 9.11 -6.84
C PRO A 11 9.38 10.12 -5.70
N GLY A 12 10.43 10.95 -5.64
CA GLY A 12 10.53 11.98 -4.61
C GLY A 12 9.53 13.12 -4.76
N GLN A 13 8.76 13.16 -5.86
CA GLN A 13 7.73 14.17 -6.04
C GLN A 13 6.40 13.76 -5.42
N LEU A 14 6.26 12.50 -5.05
CA LEU A 14 5.09 12.04 -4.33
C LEU A 14 5.30 12.29 -2.84
N PRO A 15 4.28 12.78 -2.14
CA PRO A 15 4.39 12.94 -0.70
C PRO A 15 4.61 11.57 -0.05
N ALA A 16 5.41 11.54 1.01
CA ALA A 16 5.53 10.32 1.80
C ALA A 16 4.16 9.96 2.37
N PRO A 17 3.83 8.66 2.44
CA PRO A 17 2.55 8.25 3.02
C PRO A 17 2.43 8.73 4.47
N THR A 18 1.30 9.34 4.78
CA THR A 18 1.04 9.87 6.13
C THR A 18 -0.36 9.48 6.58
N PRO A 19 -0.58 9.35 7.89
CA PRO A 19 -1.93 9.16 8.39
C PRO A 19 -2.82 10.31 7.94
N GLY A 20 -4.02 9.98 7.48
CA GLY A 20 -4.99 10.99 7.08
C GLY A 20 -4.76 11.59 5.70
N ASP A 21 -3.89 11.01 4.87
CA ASP A 21 -3.73 11.47 3.51
C ASP A 21 -4.94 11.02 2.65
N ASP A 22 -4.88 11.28 1.35
CA ASP A 22 -6.01 11.04 0.45
C ASP A 22 -6.43 9.57 0.39
N SER A 23 -5.55 8.64 0.76
CA SER A 23 -5.90 7.22 0.77
C SER A 23 -6.88 6.86 1.88
N LEU A 24 -7.02 7.71 2.89
CA LEU A 24 -7.95 7.42 3.99
C LEU A 24 -9.39 7.29 3.49
N ALA A 25 -9.82 8.20 2.63
CA ALA A 25 -11.18 8.14 2.09
C ALA A 25 -11.40 6.87 1.26
N VAL A 26 -10.41 6.51 0.45
CA VAL A 26 -10.48 5.29 -0.37
C VAL A 26 -10.55 4.06 0.53
N LEU A 27 -9.70 4.01 1.54
CA LEU A 27 -9.67 2.89 2.47
C LEU A 27 -10.99 2.77 3.24
N THR A 28 -11.53 3.89 3.72
CA THR A 28 -12.80 3.89 4.43
C THR A 28 -13.91 3.33 3.56
N GLY A 29 -13.96 3.74 2.29
CA GLY A 29 -14.93 3.19 1.34
C GLY A 29 -14.74 1.71 1.10
N ALA A 30 -13.50 1.25 1.02
CA ALA A 30 -13.19 -0.17 0.84
C ALA A 30 -13.63 -0.98 2.06
N ILE A 31 -13.42 -0.46 3.26
CA ILE A 31 -13.86 -1.12 4.50
C ILE A 31 -15.36 -1.28 4.49
N ASP A 32 -16.09 -0.21 4.14
CA ASP A 32 -17.56 -0.27 4.08
C ASP A 32 -18.03 -1.30 3.06
N ALA A 33 -17.45 -1.31 1.88
CA ALA A 33 -17.80 -2.26 0.83
C ALA A 33 -17.56 -3.70 1.26
N LEU A 34 -16.41 -3.95 1.88
CA LEU A 34 -16.06 -5.28 2.34
C LEU A 34 -16.95 -5.73 3.50
N ALA A 35 -17.28 -4.81 4.40
CA ALA A 35 -18.17 -5.09 5.51
C ALA A 35 -19.55 -5.53 5.01
N ARG A 36 -20.06 -4.89 3.95
CA ARG A 36 -21.34 -5.28 3.36
C ARG A 36 -21.33 -6.70 2.83
N LEU A 37 -20.21 -7.14 2.28
CA LEU A 37 -20.08 -8.52 1.79
C LEU A 37 -20.13 -9.53 2.92
N ARG A 38 -19.87 -9.10 4.14
CA ARG A 38 -19.76 -9.98 5.31
C ARG A 38 -20.93 -9.85 6.28
N THR A 39 -21.97 -9.15 5.90
CA THR A 39 -23.13 -8.98 6.78
C THR A 39 -23.85 -10.30 7.04
N ALA A 40 -23.68 -11.29 6.16
CA ALA A 40 -24.26 -12.62 6.37
C ALA A 40 -23.71 -13.31 7.62
N TYR A 41 -22.53 -12.90 8.06
CA TYR A 41 -21.88 -13.46 9.26
C TYR A 41 -22.05 -12.50 10.44
N TRP A 42 -23.17 -11.89 10.54
CA TRP A 42 -23.39 -10.74 11.42
C TRP A 42 -22.84 -10.96 12.83
N LEU A 43 -21.90 -10.09 13.20
CA LEU A 43 -21.28 -10.07 14.53
C LEU A 43 -21.44 -8.70 15.18
N GLY A 44 -22.22 -7.82 14.53
CA GLY A 44 -22.33 -6.43 14.91
C GLY A 44 -21.42 -5.56 14.04
N ASP A 45 -21.78 -4.31 13.86
CA ASP A 45 -21.11 -3.42 12.92
C ASP A 45 -19.64 -3.24 13.25
N SER A 46 -19.31 -3.06 14.52
CA SER A 46 -17.91 -2.84 14.93
C SER A 46 -17.04 -4.06 14.63
N ALA A 47 -17.57 -5.27 14.89
CA ALA A 47 -16.81 -6.49 14.64
C ALA A 47 -16.60 -6.70 13.15
N VAL A 48 -17.60 -6.41 12.33
CA VAL A 48 -17.51 -6.55 10.88
C VAL A 48 -16.50 -5.57 10.32
N HIS A 49 -16.51 -4.33 10.78
CA HIS A 49 -15.54 -3.33 10.34
C HIS A 49 -14.11 -3.69 10.76
N LEU A 50 -13.95 -4.15 11.99
CA LEU A 50 -12.63 -4.59 12.46
C LEU A 50 -12.09 -5.74 11.61
N HIS A 51 -12.94 -6.70 11.32
CA HIS A 51 -12.55 -7.85 10.50
C HIS A 51 -12.18 -7.39 9.08
N ALA A 52 -12.97 -6.49 8.50
CA ALA A 52 -12.71 -5.97 7.17
C ALA A 52 -11.37 -5.23 7.12
N LEU A 53 -11.11 -4.39 8.10
CA LEU A 53 -9.86 -3.63 8.16
C LEU A 53 -8.67 -4.58 8.29
N THR A 54 -8.74 -5.56 9.18
CA THR A 54 -7.67 -6.54 9.36
C THR A 54 -7.41 -7.31 8.07
N SER A 55 -8.48 -7.69 7.38
CA SER A 55 -8.37 -8.40 6.11
C SER A 55 -7.64 -7.57 5.05
N LEU A 56 -7.96 -6.28 4.96
CA LEU A 56 -7.31 -5.38 4.00
C LEU A 56 -5.84 -5.17 4.34
N ILE A 57 -5.51 -5.09 5.62
CA ILE A 57 -4.10 -5.01 6.04
C ILE A 57 -3.34 -6.25 5.57
N ALA A 58 -3.93 -7.42 5.78
CA ALA A 58 -3.28 -8.66 5.39
C ALA A 58 -3.02 -8.72 3.88
N GLN A 59 -3.98 -8.29 3.08
CA GLN A 59 -3.80 -8.26 1.63
C GLN A 59 -2.75 -7.22 1.21
N ALA A 60 -2.76 -6.05 1.85
CA ALA A 60 -1.78 -5.02 1.55
C ALA A 60 -0.36 -5.52 1.87
N GLU A 61 -0.19 -6.18 3.00
CA GLU A 61 1.10 -6.73 3.38
C GLU A 61 1.58 -7.81 2.40
N GLN A 62 0.66 -8.57 1.84
CA GLN A 62 0.99 -9.58 0.86
C GLN A 62 1.38 -8.96 -0.49
N LEU A 63 0.71 -7.89 -0.88
CA LEU A 63 0.96 -7.25 -2.17
C LEU A 63 2.20 -6.36 -2.17
N LEU A 64 2.55 -5.81 -1.02
CA LEU A 64 3.62 -4.81 -0.94
C LEU A 64 4.98 -5.33 -1.39
N PRO A 65 5.44 -6.53 -1.02
CA PRO A 65 6.73 -7.03 -1.50
C PRO A 65 6.81 -7.11 -3.02
N GLN A 66 5.73 -7.56 -3.67
CA GLN A 66 5.72 -7.66 -5.12
C GLN A 66 5.81 -6.28 -5.77
N ALA A 67 5.13 -5.30 -5.19
CA ALA A 67 5.21 -3.93 -5.69
C ALA A 67 6.64 -3.39 -5.57
N VAL A 68 7.32 -3.69 -4.48
CA VAL A 68 8.71 -3.29 -4.29
C VAL A 68 9.62 -3.98 -5.32
N TYR A 69 9.41 -5.27 -5.55
CA TYR A 69 10.21 -6.01 -6.54
C TYR A 69 10.03 -5.43 -7.94
N HIS A 70 8.78 -5.09 -8.30
CA HIS A 70 8.54 -4.45 -9.59
C HIS A 70 9.22 -3.09 -9.70
N ALA A 71 9.23 -2.32 -8.62
CA ALA A 71 9.92 -1.04 -8.59
C ALA A 71 11.42 -1.23 -8.81
N ARG A 72 12.00 -2.25 -8.18
CA ARG A 72 13.43 -2.57 -8.39
C ARG A 72 13.69 -3.00 -9.83
N ASP A 73 12.80 -3.76 -10.41
CA ASP A 73 12.93 -4.17 -11.82
C ASP A 73 12.90 -2.97 -12.76
N GLN A 74 12.23 -1.90 -12.36
CA GLN A 74 12.22 -0.65 -13.12
C GLN A 74 13.34 0.29 -12.71
N GLU A 75 14.33 -0.25 -12.00
CA GLU A 75 15.56 0.44 -11.64
C GLU A 75 15.39 1.57 -10.63
N LEU A 76 14.32 1.56 -9.86
CA LEU A 76 14.24 2.48 -8.73
C LEU A 76 15.29 2.10 -7.70
N THR A 77 15.92 3.12 -7.14
CA THR A 77 16.92 2.90 -6.09
C THR A 77 16.24 2.61 -4.76
N TRP A 78 16.99 2.04 -3.85
CA TRP A 78 16.43 1.83 -2.50
C TRP A 78 16.07 3.13 -1.81
N ALA A 79 16.79 4.22 -2.13
CA ALA A 79 16.42 5.55 -1.60
C ALA A 79 15.06 5.99 -2.10
N GLN A 80 14.80 5.81 -3.40
CA GLN A 80 13.51 6.17 -3.99
C GLN A 80 12.39 5.30 -3.45
N ILE A 81 12.63 4.00 -3.31
CA ILE A 81 11.66 3.08 -2.75
C ILE A 81 11.38 3.43 -1.29
N GLY A 82 12.43 3.76 -0.54
CA GLY A 82 12.27 4.19 0.84
C GLY A 82 11.38 5.41 0.96
N GLU A 83 11.54 6.39 0.07
CA GLU A 83 10.68 7.57 0.06
C GLU A 83 9.22 7.20 -0.15
N LEU A 84 8.96 6.30 -1.11
CA LEU A 84 7.59 5.87 -1.39
C LEU A 84 6.98 5.08 -0.23
N LEU A 85 7.80 4.32 0.49
CA LEU A 85 7.34 3.55 1.64
C LEU A 85 7.26 4.38 2.91
N GLY A 86 7.82 5.57 2.91
CA GLY A 86 7.89 6.39 4.11
C GLY A 86 8.96 5.93 5.09
N THR A 87 10.06 5.34 4.59
CA THR A 87 11.14 4.84 5.41
C THR A 87 12.49 5.15 4.78
N THR A 88 13.57 4.71 5.42
CA THR A 88 14.93 4.94 4.89
C THR A 88 15.28 3.90 3.84
N ALA A 89 16.27 4.23 3.01
CA ALA A 89 16.80 3.29 2.03
C ALA A 89 17.30 2.01 2.69
N ALA A 90 18.00 2.14 3.80
CA ALA A 90 18.55 1.00 4.52
C ALA A 90 17.45 0.08 5.04
N THR A 91 16.39 0.65 5.60
CA THR A 91 15.26 -0.12 6.12
C THR A 91 14.54 -0.83 4.97
N ALA A 92 14.31 -0.13 3.86
CA ALA A 92 13.64 -0.73 2.71
C ALA A 92 14.45 -1.89 2.15
N ALA A 93 15.76 -1.69 1.99
CA ALA A 93 16.65 -2.73 1.48
C ALA A 93 16.67 -3.95 2.40
N ARG A 94 16.78 -3.72 3.70
CA ARG A 94 16.83 -4.82 4.66
C ARG A 94 15.54 -5.63 4.64
N ARG A 95 14.41 -4.94 4.52
CA ARG A 95 13.09 -5.58 4.59
C ARG A 95 12.73 -6.31 3.31
N TYR A 96 13.11 -5.77 2.16
CA TYR A 96 12.64 -6.26 0.88
C TYR A 96 13.72 -6.76 -0.06
N ARG A 97 14.97 -6.80 0.36
CA ARG A 97 16.02 -7.33 -0.49
C ARG A 97 15.71 -8.80 -0.76
N LYS A 98 15.67 -9.12 -2.05
CA LYS A 98 15.38 -10.48 -2.46
C LYS A 98 16.53 -11.38 -2.05
N LYS A 99 16.21 -12.45 -1.35
CA LYS A 99 17.23 -13.41 -0.95
C LYS A 99 17.51 -14.38 -2.08
N PRO A 100 18.78 -14.79 -2.22
CA PRO A 100 19.12 -15.77 -3.25
C PRO A 100 18.40 -17.10 -3.04
#